data_a21d6f9a8bece361ae2c4e62506717d9
#
_entry.id   a21d6f9a8bece361ae2c4e62506717d9
#
_cell.length_a   1.000
_cell.length_b   1.000
_cell.length_c   1.000
_cell.angle_alpha   90.00
_cell.angle_beta   90.00
_cell.angle_gamma   90.00
#
_symmetry.space_group_name_H-M   'P 1'
#
loop_
_entity.id
_entity.type
_entity.pdbx_description
1 polymer ?
#
loop_
_entity_poly.entity_id
_entity_poly.type
_entity_poly.pdbx_seq_one_letter_code
_entity_poly.pdbx_strand_id
1 'polypeptide(L)'
;MRVTMRKTWLPWLILSPSLLFLLLFTWFPLGRSVYDSLFDTRMASDGAQYVGLDNFARLFADTVFWQSLGNNLLYILLTVVPGVTLALLLAVALSENHRVNRWLRTAFFFPMIIPMVSAAALWLFIFMPGLGLLDHYLAKLFGPMNNNWLGRSNSALLALALIGVWKFAGYYMLFFLAGLQSIPASTREAALMEGATRTQVFFKVTLPLLRPTLSFVITTALIYSITQIDHVAVMTRGGPDNATTVLLYYIQNLAWDTHDLGKASAATFLTLAGLFAFSLINLKLLEKGAHYER
;
A
#
# COMPACT_ATOMS: atom_id res chain seq x y z
N MET A 1 -51.22 -8.47 -18.06
CA MET A 1 -49.91 -7.89 -17.75
C MET A 1 -48.85 -8.97 -18.10
N ARG A 2 -48.25 -8.94 -19.31
CA ARG A 2 -47.27 -9.94 -19.75
C ARG A 2 -45.94 -9.55 -19.13
N VAL A 3 -45.51 -10.31 -18.12
CA VAL A 3 -44.12 -10.28 -17.61
C VAL A 3 -43.25 -10.81 -18.74
N THR A 4 -42.61 -9.93 -19.49
CA THR A 4 -41.57 -10.27 -20.45
C THR A 4 -40.45 -10.92 -19.67
N MET A 5 -40.21 -12.20 -19.88
CA MET A 5 -39.03 -12.92 -19.40
C MET A 5 -37.80 -12.09 -19.86
N ARG A 6 -37.24 -11.29 -18.96
CA ARG A 6 -36.00 -10.54 -19.20
C ARG A 6 -34.95 -11.57 -19.60
N LYS A 7 -34.38 -11.38 -20.79
CA LYS A 7 -33.31 -12.21 -21.33
C LYS A 7 -32.16 -12.26 -20.31
N THR A 8 -32.15 -13.27 -19.47
CA THR A 8 -31.21 -13.43 -18.34
C THR A 8 -29.76 -13.55 -18.79
N TRP A 9 -29.53 -13.84 -20.07
CA TRP A 9 -28.18 -13.95 -20.66
C TRP A 9 -27.60 -12.60 -21.12
N LEU A 10 -28.40 -11.56 -21.33
CA LEU A 10 -27.94 -10.25 -21.81
C LEU A 10 -26.92 -9.59 -20.86
N PRO A 11 -27.10 -9.56 -19.52
CA PRO A 11 -26.08 -9.07 -18.59
C PRO A 11 -24.76 -9.84 -18.69
N TRP A 12 -24.83 -11.16 -18.86
CA TRP A 12 -23.62 -11.99 -19.00
C TRP A 12 -22.89 -11.72 -20.31
N LEU A 13 -23.59 -11.48 -21.42
CA LEU A 13 -22.99 -11.09 -22.70
C LEU A 13 -22.28 -9.73 -22.59
N ILE A 14 -22.92 -8.74 -21.92
CA ILE A 14 -22.31 -7.42 -21.72
C ILE A 14 -21.08 -7.49 -20.82
N LEU A 15 -21.10 -8.35 -19.80
CA LEU A 15 -19.99 -8.54 -18.87
C LEU A 15 -18.90 -9.46 -19.44
N SER A 16 -19.18 -10.26 -20.48
CA SER A 16 -18.26 -11.29 -20.97
C SER A 16 -16.87 -10.76 -21.37
N PRO A 17 -16.69 -9.59 -22.00
CA PRO A 17 -15.34 -9.07 -22.29
C PRO A 17 -14.54 -8.83 -21.00
N SER A 18 -15.16 -8.18 -20.00
CA SER A 18 -14.51 -7.91 -18.71
C SER A 18 -14.20 -9.18 -17.94
N LEU A 19 -15.14 -10.15 -17.94
CA LEU A 19 -14.93 -11.45 -17.29
C LEU A 19 -13.84 -12.25 -17.98
N LEU A 20 -13.76 -12.21 -19.32
CA LEU A 20 -12.68 -12.84 -20.09
C LEU A 20 -11.32 -12.25 -19.73
N PHE A 21 -11.21 -10.91 -19.68
CA PHE A 21 -9.97 -10.24 -19.25
C PHE A 21 -9.58 -10.61 -17.83
N LEU A 22 -10.50 -10.63 -16.90
CA LEU A 22 -10.24 -11.07 -15.51
C LEU A 22 -9.76 -12.52 -15.47
N LEU A 23 -10.40 -13.40 -16.24
CA LEU A 23 -10.02 -14.81 -16.29
C LEU A 23 -8.62 -14.99 -16.85
N LEU A 24 -8.29 -14.33 -17.97
CA LEU A 24 -7.00 -14.50 -18.65
C LEU A 24 -5.84 -13.80 -17.92
N PHE A 25 -6.06 -12.60 -17.36
CA PHE A 25 -4.98 -11.78 -16.82
C PHE A 25 -4.92 -11.75 -15.29
N THR A 26 -5.92 -12.30 -14.61
CA THR A 26 -5.91 -12.37 -13.13
C THR A 26 -6.02 -13.82 -12.65
N TRP A 27 -7.09 -14.52 -12.99
CA TRP A 27 -7.32 -15.86 -12.47
C TRP A 27 -6.38 -16.91 -13.04
N PHE A 28 -6.09 -16.86 -14.35
CA PHE A 28 -5.17 -17.80 -14.98
C PHE A 28 -3.74 -17.66 -14.45
N PRO A 29 -3.10 -16.46 -14.38
CA PRO A 29 -1.77 -16.31 -13.77
C PRO A 29 -1.74 -16.69 -12.29
N LEU A 30 -2.81 -16.40 -11.53
CA LEU A 30 -2.93 -16.83 -10.14
C LEU A 30 -2.95 -18.35 -10.02
N GLY A 31 -3.80 -19.02 -10.80
CA GLY A 31 -3.85 -20.49 -10.83
C GLY A 31 -2.54 -21.11 -11.30
N ARG A 32 -1.88 -20.48 -12.27
CA ARG A 32 -0.54 -20.89 -12.73
C ARG A 32 0.51 -20.75 -11.62
N SER A 33 0.51 -19.65 -10.87
CA SER A 33 1.41 -19.49 -9.73
C SER A 33 1.19 -20.55 -8.64
N VAL A 34 -0.07 -20.91 -8.34
CA VAL A 34 -0.37 -22.02 -7.41
C VAL A 34 0.18 -23.34 -7.96
N TYR A 35 0.00 -23.60 -9.25
CA TYR A 35 0.54 -24.80 -9.89
C TYR A 35 2.08 -24.82 -9.81
N ASP A 36 2.75 -23.76 -10.23
CA ASP A 36 4.21 -23.66 -10.27
C ASP A 36 4.83 -23.76 -8.86
N SER A 37 4.10 -23.38 -7.80
CA SER A 37 4.57 -23.53 -6.42
C SER A 37 4.79 -24.99 -5.99
N LEU A 38 4.18 -25.96 -6.70
CA LEU A 38 4.30 -27.38 -6.44
C LEU A 38 5.39 -28.08 -7.29
N PHE A 39 6.08 -27.30 -8.15
CA PHE A 39 7.11 -27.83 -9.05
C PHE A 39 8.47 -27.18 -8.79
N ASP A 40 9.55 -27.98 -8.91
CA ASP A 40 10.91 -27.43 -8.97
C ASP A 40 11.24 -27.03 -10.41
N THR A 41 11.61 -25.77 -10.60
CA THR A 41 11.91 -25.18 -11.91
C THR A 41 13.38 -24.82 -12.08
N ARG A 42 14.23 -25.09 -11.07
CA ARG A 42 15.67 -24.72 -11.08
C ARG A 42 16.49 -25.50 -12.11
N MET A 43 16.08 -26.72 -12.40
CA MET A 43 16.74 -27.57 -13.39
C MET A 43 15.97 -27.57 -14.70
N ALA A 44 16.03 -26.43 -15.42
CA ALA A 44 15.29 -26.25 -16.68
C ALA A 44 15.68 -27.22 -17.79
N SER A 45 16.82 -27.91 -17.72
CA SER A 45 17.26 -28.93 -18.69
C SER A 45 16.37 -30.17 -18.72
N ASP A 46 15.78 -30.55 -17.58
CA ASP A 46 15.03 -31.81 -17.42
C ASP A 46 13.52 -31.60 -17.30
N GLY A 47 13.06 -30.33 -17.45
CA GLY A 47 11.65 -29.92 -17.24
C GLY A 47 11.29 -29.72 -15.76
N ALA A 48 10.12 -29.15 -15.50
CA ALA A 48 9.62 -28.95 -14.15
C ALA A 48 9.28 -30.28 -13.48
N GLN A 49 9.90 -30.57 -12.33
CA GLN A 49 9.64 -31.78 -11.55
C GLN A 49 8.65 -31.49 -10.44
N TYR A 50 7.67 -32.37 -10.27
CA TYR A 50 6.70 -32.25 -9.17
C TYR A 50 7.36 -32.56 -7.83
N VAL A 51 7.36 -31.59 -6.91
CA VAL A 51 8.00 -31.68 -5.58
C VAL A 51 7.00 -31.47 -4.44
N GLY A 52 5.72 -31.35 -4.74
CA GLY A 52 4.69 -31.13 -3.72
C GLY A 52 4.93 -29.84 -2.93
N LEU A 53 5.05 -29.96 -1.60
CA LEU A 53 5.22 -28.80 -0.70
C LEU A 53 6.69 -28.45 -0.40
N ASP A 54 7.68 -29.04 -1.08
CA ASP A 54 9.11 -28.79 -0.81
C ASP A 54 9.48 -27.33 -1.02
N ASN A 55 8.90 -26.64 -2.01
CA ASN A 55 9.13 -25.20 -2.19
C ASN A 55 8.72 -24.36 -0.97
N PHE A 56 7.63 -24.75 -0.29
CA PHE A 56 7.23 -24.09 0.97
C PHE A 56 8.18 -24.42 2.11
N ALA A 57 8.65 -25.67 2.21
CA ALA A 57 9.64 -26.07 3.21
C ALA A 57 10.95 -25.29 3.02
N ARG A 58 11.46 -25.17 1.80
CA ARG A 58 12.64 -24.38 1.44
C ARG A 58 12.42 -22.87 1.72
N LEU A 59 11.22 -22.37 1.48
CA LEU A 59 10.88 -20.97 1.76
C LEU A 59 10.91 -20.70 3.26
N PHE A 60 10.33 -21.55 4.09
CA PHE A 60 10.33 -21.39 5.55
C PHE A 60 11.72 -21.60 6.19
N ALA A 61 12.62 -22.35 5.53
CA ALA A 61 14.00 -22.47 5.94
C ALA A 61 14.88 -21.27 5.52
N ASP A 62 14.39 -20.38 4.68
CA ASP A 62 15.15 -19.24 4.17
C ASP A 62 15.09 -18.05 5.14
N THR A 63 16.26 -17.69 5.69
CA THR A 63 16.39 -16.55 6.61
C THR A 63 16.04 -15.22 5.95
N VAL A 64 16.32 -15.06 4.65
CA VAL A 64 15.99 -13.82 3.89
C VAL A 64 14.49 -13.67 3.72
N PHE A 65 13.74 -14.76 3.61
CA PHE A 65 12.27 -14.71 3.60
C PHE A 65 11.72 -14.09 4.90
N TRP A 66 12.17 -14.57 6.06
CA TRP A 66 11.73 -14.05 7.35
C TRP A 66 12.14 -12.60 7.58
N GLN A 67 13.35 -12.24 7.15
CA GLN A 67 13.83 -10.86 7.18
C GLN A 67 12.95 -9.97 6.28
N SER A 68 12.63 -10.42 5.06
CA SER A 68 11.77 -9.70 4.12
C SER A 68 10.35 -9.52 4.66
N LEU A 69 9.81 -10.52 5.34
CA LEU A 69 8.51 -10.44 6.01
C LEU A 69 8.56 -9.40 7.14
N GLY A 70 9.60 -9.44 7.99
CA GLY A 70 9.80 -8.46 9.06
C GLY A 70 9.95 -7.04 8.52
N ASN A 71 10.76 -6.84 7.49
CA ASN A 71 10.93 -5.55 6.81
C ASN A 71 9.62 -5.06 6.22
N ASN A 72 8.83 -5.94 5.61
CA ASN A 72 7.55 -5.58 5.02
C ASN A 72 6.54 -5.13 6.09
N LEU A 73 6.46 -5.83 7.21
CA LEU A 73 5.60 -5.45 8.35
C LEU A 73 6.05 -4.09 8.93
N LEU A 74 7.35 -3.89 9.11
CA LEU A 74 7.89 -2.62 9.58
C LEU A 74 7.63 -1.50 8.57
N TYR A 75 7.81 -1.74 7.27
CA TYR A 75 7.52 -0.79 6.21
C TYR A 75 6.04 -0.39 6.18
N ILE A 76 5.12 -1.35 6.34
CA ILE A 76 3.69 -1.09 6.48
C ILE A 76 3.44 -0.15 7.68
N LEU A 77 4.01 -0.44 8.83
CA LEU A 77 3.84 0.38 10.03
C LEU A 77 4.35 1.81 9.81
N LEU A 78 5.53 1.94 9.20
CA LEU A 78 6.20 3.22 8.94
C LEU A 78 5.54 4.04 7.81
N THR A 79 4.75 3.42 6.94
CA THR A 79 4.08 4.12 5.83
C THR A 79 2.59 4.32 6.07
N VAL A 80 1.88 3.27 6.48
CA VAL A 80 0.41 3.33 6.61
C VAL A 80 0.01 4.20 7.79
N VAL A 81 0.59 3.99 8.97
CA VAL A 81 0.20 4.76 10.16
C VAL A 81 0.45 6.26 9.97
N PRO A 82 1.69 6.74 9.65
CA PRO A 82 1.91 8.16 9.45
C PRO A 82 1.24 8.70 8.18
N GLY A 83 1.18 7.93 7.10
CA GLY A 83 0.55 8.34 5.85
C GLY A 83 -0.95 8.59 5.99
N VAL A 84 -1.66 7.66 6.63
CA VAL A 84 -3.11 7.79 6.89
C VAL A 84 -3.39 8.90 7.90
N THR A 85 -2.58 9.01 8.96
CA THR A 85 -2.71 10.08 9.96
C THR A 85 -2.48 11.45 9.34
N LEU A 86 -1.41 11.61 8.57
CA LEU A 86 -1.10 12.86 7.86
C LEU A 86 -2.22 13.21 6.87
N ALA A 87 -2.73 12.24 6.13
CA ALA A 87 -3.82 12.43 5.18
C ALA A 87 -5.10 12.92 5.86
N LEU A 88 -5.46 12.33 7.00
CA LEU A 88 -6.63 12.75 7.78
C LEU A 88 -6.45 14.17 8.32
N LEU A 89 -5.28 14.49 8.87
CA LEU A 89 -4.96 15.85 9.36
C LEU A 89 -5.03 16.88 8.24
N LEU A 90 -4.45 16.58 7.07
CA LEU A 90 -4.52 17.43 5.88
C LEU A 90 -5.97 17.61 5.40
N ALA A 91 -6.77 16.54 5.39
CA ALA A 91 -8.16 16.61 4.98
C ALA A 91 -8.98 17.51 5.91
N VAL A 92 -8.78 17.39 7.22
CA VAL A 92 -9.46 18.27 8.20
C VAL A 92 -9.01 19.72 8.03
N ALA A 93 -7.71 19.98 7.96
CA ALA A 93 -7.15 21.32 7.81
C ALA A 93 -7.58 22.00 6.50
N LEU A 94 -7.71 21.23 5.44
CA LEU A 94 -8.04 21.73 4.11
C LEU A 94 -9.53 21.51 3.72
N SER A 95 -10.42 21.16 4.68
CA SER A 95 -11.82 20.84 4.41
C SER A 95 -12.63 22.03 3.88
N GLU A 96 -12.26 23.26 4.27
CA GLU A 96 -12.96 24.47 3.85
C GLU A 96 -12.70 24.82 2.38
N ASN A 97 -13.75 25.36 1.70
CA ASN A 97 -13.67 25.63 0.26
C ASN A 97 -13.10 27.03 -0.06
N HIS A 98 -11.87 27.30 0.38
CA HIS A 98 -11.14 28.52 0.01
C HIS A 98 -10.23 28.29 -1.21
N ARG A 99 -9.89 29.37 -1.94
CA ARG A 99 -8.98 29.30 -3.10
C ARG A 99 -7.62 28.71 -2.71
N VAL A 100 -7.08 29.10 -1.56
CA VAL A 100 -5.79 28.62 -1.03
C VAL A 100 -5.86 27.11 -0.77
N ASN A 101 -6.93 26.63 -0.12
CA ASN A 101 -7.09 25.20 0.17
C ASN A 101 -7.17 24.36 -1.10
N ARG A 102 -7.78 24.85 -2.17
CA ARG A 102 -7.79 24.16 -3.48
C ARG A 102 -6.38 23.99 -4.05
N TRP A 103 -5.57 25.04 -4.03
CA TRP A 103 -4.17 24.97 -4.47
C TRP A 103 -3.34 24.03 -3.61
N LEU A 104 -3.50 24.09 -2.28
CA LEU A 104 -2.80 23.18 -1.36
C LEU A 104 -3.21 21.72 -1.58
N ARG A 105 -4.49 21.43 -1.79
CA ARG A 105 -4.95 20.07 -2.14
C ARG A 105 -4.27 19.57 -3.41
N THR A 106 -4.18 20.39 -4.44
CA THR A 106 -3.48 20.04 -5.69
C THR A 106 -1.98 19.82 -5.44
N ALA A 107 -1.33 20.68 -4.67
CA ALA A 107 0.09 20.56 -4.34
C ALA A 107 0.40 19.28 -3.54
N PHE A 108 -0.42 18.93 -2.55
CA PHE A 108 -0.24 17.69 -1.79
C PHE A 108 -0.58 16.43 -2.60
N PHE A 109 -1.49 16.53 -3.57
CA PHE A 109 -1.81 15.42 -4.46
C PHE A 109 -0.75 15.19 -5.55
N PHE A 110 -0.02 16.24 -5.94
CA PHE A 110 0.92 16.21 -7.05
C PHE A 110 1.96 15.06 -6.99
N PRO A 111 2.55 14.70 -5.83
CA PRO A 111 3.48 13.59 -5.73
C PRO A 111 2.93 12.25 -6.23
N MET A 112 1.63 12.01 -6.11
CA MET A 112 0.98 10.77 -6.57
C MET A 112 1.08 10.62 -8.11
N ILE A 113 1.07 11.72 -8.85
CA ILE A 113 1.08 11.70 -10.33
C ILE A 113 2.47 11.30 -10.86
N ILE A 114 3.53 11.58 -10.12
CA ILE A 114 4.91 11.28 -10.54
C ILE A 114 5.12 9.75 -10.55
N PRO A 115 5.64 9.14 -11.63
CA PRO A 115 6.02 7.73 -11.61
C PRO A 115 6.98 7.41 -10.45
N MET A 116 6.81 6.25 -9.79
CA MET A 116 7.60 5.92 -8.60
C MET A 116 9.10 5.84 -8.86
N VAL A 117 9.51 5.32 -10.02
CA VAL A 117 10.92 5.30 -10.46
C VAL A 117 11.50 6.72 -10.55
N SER A 118 10.76 7.66 -11.11
CA SER A 118 11.18 9.06 -11.20
C SER A 118 11.25 9.74 -9.84
N ALA A 119 10.27 9.47 -8.97
CA ALA A 119 10.29 9.93 -7.59
C ALA A 119 11.51 9.38 -6.84
N ALA A 120 11.80 8.09 -6.99
CA ALA A 120 12.97 7.46 -6.39
C ALA A 120 14.29 8.11 -6.84
N ALA A 121 14.42 8.44 -8.13
CA ALA A 121 15.60 9.14 -8.66
C ALA A 121 15.77 10.54 -8.05
N LEU A 122 14.67 11.29 -7.86
CA LEU A 122 14.71 12.59 -7.18
C LEU A 122 15.14 12.44 -5.70
N TRP A 123 14.60 11.46 -5.01
CA TRP A 123 14.93 11.21 -3.60
C TRP A 123 16.35 10.66 -3.41
N LEU A 124 16.93 9.93 -4.38
CA LEU A 124 18.36 9.58 -4.36
C LEU A 124 19.24 10.82 -4.25
N PHE A 125 18.93 11.87 -5.04
CA PHE A 125 19.65 13.13 -4.95
C PHE A 125 19.44 13.83 -3.60
N ILE A 126 18.21 13.81 -3.06
CA ILE A 126 17.89 14.41 -1.75
C ILE A 126 18.65 13.73 -0.61
N PHE A 127 18.79 12.39 -0.67
CA PHE A 127 19.48 11.58 0.35
C PHE A 127 20.99 11.43 0.10
N MET A 128 21.56 12.05 -0.95
CA MET A 128 22.98 11.90 -1.27
C MET A 128 23.85 12.38 -0.10
N PRO A 129 24.76 11.53 0.44
CA PRO A 129 25.56 11.89 1.60
C PRO A 129 26.43 13.12 1.35
N GLY A 130 26.34 14.11 2.21
CA GLY A 130 27.12 15.34 2.20
C GLY A 130 26.75 16.37 1.11
N LEU A 131 26.09 15.96 0.03
CA LEU A 131 25.70 16.84 -1.09
C LEU A 131 24.19 17.02 -1.23
N GLY A 132 23.40 16.08 -0.69
CA GLY A 132 21.96 16.08 -0.81
C GLY A 132 21.30 17.22 -0.04
N LEU A 133 20.11 17.60 -0.49
CA LEU A 133 19.34 18.68 0.14
C LEU A 133 19.06 18.42 1.61
N LEU A 134 18.80 17.16 1.99
CA LEU A 134 18.51 16.80 3.37
C LEU A 134 19.72 17.09 4.28
N ASP A 135 20.89 16.58 3.92
CA ASP A 135 22.12 16.83 4.70
C ASP A 135 22.48 18.32 4.73
N HIS A 136 22.30 19.04 3.62
CA HIS A 136 22.57 20.47 3.55
C HIS A 136 21.73 21.28 4.54
N TYR A 137 20.42 21.05 4.63
CA TYR A 137 19.56 21.77 5.56
C TYR A 137 19.73 21.30 7.00
N LEU A 138 19.93 20.01 7.25
CA LEU A 138 20.20 19.49 8.58
C LEU A 138 21.54 20.00 9.11
N ALA A 139 22.56 20.11 8.27
CA ALA A 139 23.86 20.66 8.65
C ALA A 139 23.78 22.12 9.10
N LYS A 140 22.86 22.91 8.56
CA LYS A 140 22.62 24.30 9.02
C LYS A 140 21.98 24.37 10.41
N LEU A 141 21.20 23.37 10.80
CA LEU A 141 20.50 23.33 12.07
C LEU A 141 21.28 22.62 13.17
N PHE A 142 22.01 21.57 12.83
CA PHE A 142 22.63 20.63 13.79
C PHE A 142 24.14 20.51 13.62
N GLY A 143 24.77 21.28 12.72
CA GLY A 143 26.19 21.19 12.39
C GLY A 143 26.49 20.20 11.28
N PRO A 144 27.78 20.08 10.86
CA PRO A 144 28.17 19.25 9.72
C PRO A 144 27.71 17.81 9.86
N MET A 145 27.00 17.32 8.85
CA MET A 145 26.45 15.98 8.77
C MET A 145 26.91 15.31 7.48
N ASN A 146 27.29 14.06 7.61
CA ASN A 146 27.53 13.18 6.47
C ASN A 146 26.78 11.87 6.74
N ASN A 147 25.45 11.91 6.55
CA ASN A 147 24.58 10.81 6.83
C ASN A 147 24.41 9.94 5.60
N ASN A 148 24.86 8.71 5.69
CA ASN A 148 24.53 7.72 4.66
C ASN A 148 23.14 7.09 4.95
N TRP A 149 22.09 7.83 4.59
CA TRP A 149 20.71 7.46 4.86
C TRP A 149 20.32 6.10 4.29
N LEU A 150 20.78 5.80 3.08
CA LEU A 150 20.45 4.58 2.34
C LEU A 150 21.48 3.45 2.54
N GLY A 151 22.68 3.77 3.01
CA GLY A 151 23.76 2.80 3.19
C GLY A 151 23.86 2.24 4.62
N ARG A 152 22.91 2.53 5.52
CA ARG A 152 22.86 1.98 6.88
C ARG A 152 21.60 1.17 7.07
N SER A 153 21.71 -0.04 7.61
CA SER A 153 20.59 -0.96 7.81
C SER A 153 19.46 -0.39 8.68
N ASN A 154 19.79 0.47 9.65
CA ASN A 154 18.81 1.07 10.56
C ASN A 154 18.09 2.31 10.01
N SER A 155 18.57 2.95 8.93
CA SER A 155 17.97 4.16 8.36
C SER A 155 17.40 3.96 6.96
N ALA A 156 17.89 2.98 6.22
CA ALA A 156 17.51 2.78 4.81
C ALA A 156 16.01 2.52 4.64
N LEU A 157 15.42 1.63 5.44
CA LEU A 157 14.00 1.33 5.37
C LEU A 157 13.12 2.54 5.79
N LEU A 158 13.56 3.32 6.77
CA LEU A 158 12.89 4.55 7.19
C LEU A 158 12.93 5.61 6.08
N ALA A 159 14.07 5.77 5.40
CA ALA A 159 14.20 6.67 4.26
C ALA A 159 13.25 6.30 3.12
N LEU A 160 13.14 5.00 2.81
CA LEU A 160 12.17 4.51 1.81
C LEU A 160 10.72 4.74 2.26
N ALA A 161 10.41 4.53 3.55
CA ALA A 161 9.09 4.76 4.09
C ALA A 161 8.67 6.24 4.01
N LEU A 162 9.61 7.16 4.23
CA LEU A 162 9.36 8.60 4.09
C LEU A 162 8.89 8.97 2.68
N ILE A 163 9.48 8.35 1.66
CA ILE A 163 9.05 8.53 0.27
C ILE A 163 7.61 8.03 0.07
N GLY A 164 7.28 6.87 0.63
CA GLY A 164 5.93 6.31 0.58
C GLY A 164 4.91 7.25 1.22
N VAL A 165 5.19 7.76 2.41
CA VAL A 165 4.32 8.74 3.10
C VAL A 165 4.14 10.00 2.27
N TRP A 166 5.24 10.61 1.80
CA TRP A 166 5.20 11.81 0.95
C TRP A 166 4.38 11.60 -0.33
N LYS A 167 4.55 10.46 -0.97
CA LYS A 167 3.88 10.16 -2.24
C LYS A 167 2.38 9.95 -2.07
N PHE A 168 1.95 9.24 -1.03
CA PHE A 168 0.58 8.75 -0.92
C PHE A 168 -0.30 9.56 0.04
N ALA A 169 0.25 10.35 0.96
CA ALA A 169 -0.57 11.08 1.94
C ALA A 169 -1.59 12.03 1.27
N GLY A 170 -1.19 12.76 0.24
CA GLY A 170 -2.10 13.64 -0.52
C GLY A 170 -3.19 12.89 -1.29
N TYR A 171 -2.88 11.68 -1.76
CA TYR A 171 -3.86 10.81 -2.40
C TYR A 171 -4.92 10.33 -1.38
N TYR A 172 -4.49 9.85 -0.23
CA TYR A 172 -5.39 9.43 0.85
C TYR A 172 -6.22 10.61 1.41
N MET A 173 -5.64 11.81 1.46
CA MET A 173 -6.33 13.04 1.84
C MET A 173 -7.59 13.28 1.01
N LEU A 174 -7.57 13.00 -0.30
CA LEU A 174 -8.74 13.23 -1.16
C LEU A 174 -9.93 12.33 -0.77
N PHE A 175 -9.69 11.09 -0.38
CA PHE A 175 -10.75 10.21 0.12
C PHE A 175 -11.33 10.70 1.43
N PHE A 176 -10.49 11.15 2.36
CA PHE A 176 -10.97 11.74 3.60
C PHE A 176 -11.74 13.05 3.36
N LEU A 177 -11.33 13.89 2.42
CA LEU A 177 -12.09 15.08 2.02
C LEU A 177 -13.47 14.72 1.50
N ALA A 178 -13.58 13.71 0.62
CA ALA A 178 -14.87 13.22 0.14
C ALA A 178 -15.73 12.66 1.28
N GLY A 179 -15.14 11.88 2.19
CA GLY A 179 -15.80 11.37 3.37
C GLY A 179 -16.29 12.48 4.31
N LEU A 180 -15.47 13.51 4.56
CA LEU A 180 -15.86 14.67 5.38
C LEU A 180 -17.01 15.46 4.76
N GLN A 181 -17.07 15.56 3.43
CA GLN A 181 -18.12 16.25 2.70
C GLN A 181 -19.45 15.47 2.68
N SER A 182 -19.40 14.15 2.84
CA SER A 182 -20.60 13.30 2.92
C SER A 182 -21.32 13.39 4.26
N ILE A 183 -20.67 13.91 5.31
CA ILE A 183 -21.26 14.10 6.64
C ILE A 183 -22.12 15.38 6.63
N PRO A 184 -23.44 15.29 6.89
CA PRO A 184 -24.29 16.48 6.95
C PRO A 184 -23.79 17.53 7.94
N ALA A 185 -23.76 18.80 7.54
CA ALA A 185 -23.33 19.89 8.42
C ALA A 185 -24.19 19.97 9.69
N SER A 186 -25.51 19.70 9.55
CA SER A 186 -26.47 19.67 10.66
C SER A 186 -26.07 18.73 11.80
N THR A 187 -25.44 17.58 11.49
CA THR A 187 -24.99 16.63 12.51
C THR A 187 -23.88 17.22 13.39
N ARG A 188 -22.96 17.97 12.79
CA ARG A 188 -21.88 18.65 13.51
C ARG A 188 -22.36 19.87 14.28
N GLU A 189 -23.26 20.63 13.67
CA GLU A 189 -23.89 21.81 14.28
C GLU A 189 -24.76 21.42 15.49
N ALA A 190 -25.57 20.37 15.40
CA ALA A 190 -26.34 19.85 16.52
C ALA A 190 -25.48 19.50 17.71
N ALA A 191 -24.35 18.78 17.50
CA ALA A 191 -23.42 18.46 18.58
C ALA A 191 -22.79 19.71 19.22
N LEU A 192 -22.50 20.75 18.43
CA LEU A 192 -22.01 22.01 18.96
C LEU A 192 -23.08 22.75 19.77
N MET A 193 -24.34 22.70 19.35
CA MET A 193 -25.46 23.29 20.08
C MET A 193 -25.74 22.58 21.42
N GLU A 194 -25.42 21.29 21.52
CA GLU A 194 -25.45 20.50 22.75
C GLU A 194 -24.25 20.80 23.67
N GLY A 195 -23.39 21.76 23.32
CA GLY A 195 -22.23 22.18 24.14
C GLY A 195 -20.97 21.36 23.94
N ALA A 196 -20.88 20.50 22.92
CA ALA A 196 -19.64 19.77 22.61
C ALA A 196 -18.57 20.73 22.06
N THR A 197 -17.32 20.55 22.49
CA THR A 197 -16.17 21.27 21.91
C THR A 197 -15.86 20.72 20.51
N ARG A 198 -15.17 21.51 19.68
CA ARG A 198 -14.75 21.08 18.33
C ARG A 198 -13.96 19.76 18.35
N THR A 199 -13.10 19.57 19.35
CA THR A 199 -12.36 18.32 19.55
C THR A 199 -13.28 17.15 19.87
N GLN A 200 -14.29 17.37 20.71
CA GLN A 200 -15.28 16.33 21.03
C GLN A 200 -16.14 15.97 19.81
N VAL A 201 -16.55 16.98 19.02
CA VAL A 201 -17.27 16.75 17.74
C VAL A 201 -16.40 15.94 16.78
N PHE A 202 -15.10 16.24 16.68
CA PHE A 202 -14.22 15.46 15.81
C PHE A 202 -14.12 13.99 16.25
N PHE A 203 -13.76 13.73 17.51
CA PHE A 203 -13.52 12.35 17.96
C PHE A 203 -14.79 11.54 18.21
N LYS A 204 -15.90 12.18 18.64
CA LYS A 204 -17.13 11.47 19.01
C LYS A 204 -18.17 11.41 17.88
N VAL A 205 -18.09 12.31 16.88
CA VAL A 205 -19.05 12.39 15.78
C VAL A 205 -18.36 12.17 14.44
N THR A 206 -17.40 13.04 14.07
CA THR A 206 -16.81 13.04 12.72
C THR A 206 -16.00 11.76 12.47
N LEU A 207 -15.07 11.42 13.35
CA LEU A 207 -14.19 10.26 13.19
C LEU A 207 -14.95 8.91 13.17
N PRO A 208 -15.96 8.66 14.02
CA PRO A 208 -16.83 7.50 13.89
C PRO A 208 -17.60 7.42 12.57
N LEU A 209 -18.11 8.54 12.07
CA LEU A 209 -18.81 8.59 10.78
C LEU A 209 -17.86 8.40 9.58
N LEU A 210 -16.57 8.70 9.75
CA LEU A 210 -15.54 8.43 8.74
C LEU A 210 -15.02 6.98 8.74
N ARG A 211 -15.46 6.10 9.64
CA ARG A 211 -14.98 4.71 9.70
C ARG A 211 -14.98 3.98 8.36
N PRO A 212 -16.03 4.06 7.51
CA PRO A 212 -16.01 3.41 6.20
C PRO A 212 -14.90 3.95 5.30
N THR A 213 -14.71 5.27 5.27
CA THR A 213 -13.63 5.92 4.52
C THR A 213 -12.26 5.55 5.08
N LEU A 214 -12.10 5.56 6.39
CA LEU A 214 -10.85 5.18 7.07
C LEU A 214 -10.43 3.76 6.70
N SER A 215 -11.36 2.83 6.68
CA SER A 215 -11.07 1.46 6.28
C SER A 215 -10.67 1.34 4.83
N PHE A 216 -11.42 1.96 3.95
CA PHE A 216 -11.05 1.99 2.54
C PHE A 216 -9.64 2.53 2.35
N VAL A 217 -9.29 3.62 3.02
CA VAL A 217 -7.95 4.22 2.96
C VAL A 217 -6.89 3.29 3.55
N ILE A 218 -7.14 2.68 4.71
CA ILE A 218 -6.20 1.72 5.31
C ILE A 218 -5.98 0.52 4.38
N THR A 219 -7.05 -0.07 3.83
CA THR A 219 -6.94 -1.19 2.89
C THR A 219 -6.12 -0.81 1.66
N THR A 220 -6.40 0.35 1.08
CA THR A 220 -5.68 0.87 -0.08
C THR A 220 -4.21 1.14 0.25
N ALA A 221 -3.93 1.74 1.41
CA ALA A 221 -2.56 2.02 1.87
C ALA A 221 -1.75 0.74 2.09
N LEU A 222 -2.37 -0.31 2.64
CA LEU A 222 -1.75 -1.62 2.80
C LEU A 222 -1.42 -2.28 1.46
N ILE A 223 -2.35 -2.25 0.51
CA ILE A 223 -2.11 -2.78 -0.83
C ILE A 223 -0.91 -2.05 -1.45
N TYR A 224 -0.86 -0.73 -1.43
CA TYR A 224 0.27 0.03 -1.97
C TYR A 224 1.58 -0.23 -1.23
N SER A 225 1.57 -0.36 0.09
CA SER A 225 2.80 -0.64 0.86
C SER A 225 3.40 -2.02 0.57
N ILE A 226 2.63 -2.97 0.06
CA ILE A 226 3.10 -4.30 -0.32
C ILE A 226 3.46 -4.36 -1.81
N THR A 227 2.71 -3.67 -2.67
CA THR A 227 2.85 -3.79 -4.12
C THR A 227 3.83 -2.79 -4.75
N GLN A 228 4.15 -1.70 -4.08
CA GLN A 228 5.07 -0.67 -4.60
C GLN A 228 6.51 -0.95 -4.19
N ILE A 229 7.28 -1.56 -5.09
CA ILE A 229 8.69 -1.91 -4.84
C ILE A 229 9.70 -1.10 -5.68
N ASP A 230 9.24 -0.29 -6.63
CA ASP A 230 10.11 0.42 -7.57
C ASP A 230 11.19 1.26 -6.88
N HIS A 231 10.83 1.93 -5.77
CA HIS A 231 11.79 2.72 -4.99
C HIS A 231 12.83 1.86 -4.27
N VAL A 232 12.46 0.65 -3.82
CA VAL A 232 13.41 -0.32 -3.26
C VAL A 232 14.39 -0.76 -4.35
N ALA A 233 13.86 -1.15 -5.51
CA ALA A 233 14.66 -1.63 -6.64
C ALA A 233 15.64 -0.56 -7.16
N VAL A 234 15.22 0.71 -7.23
CA VAL A 234 16.03 1.81 -7.75
C VAL A 234 17.04 2.31 -6.73
N MET A 235 16.66 2.44 -5.46
CA MET A 235 17.45 3.17 -4.47
C MET A 235 18.39 2.29 -3.67
N THR A 236 17.97 1.10 -3.27
CA THR A 236 18.74 0.26 -2.33
C THR A 236 18.99 -1.14 -2.86
N ARG A 237 18.20 -1.62 -3.80
CA ARG A 237 18.26 -3.01 -4.29
C ARG A 237 18.18 -4.03 -3.15
N GLY A 238 17.35 -3.74 -2.15
CA GLY A 238 17.21 -4.57 -0.97
C GLY A 238 18.25 -4.35 0.13
N GLY A 239 19.37 -3.65 -0.17
CA GLY A 239 20.50 -3.43 0.76
C GLY A 239 20.28 -2.29 1.76
N PRO A 240 21.29 -2.10 2.65
CA PRO A 240 22.38 -3.00 2.94
C PRO A 240 21.92 -4.26 3.70
N ASP A 241 22.61 -5.38 3.56
CA ASP A 241 22.37 -6.63 4.31
C ASP A 241 20.89 -7.09 4.32
N ASN A 242 20.19 -6.97 3.19
CA ASN A 242 18.76 -7.21 3.04
C ASN A 242 17.86 -6.34 3.95
N ALA A 243 18.36 -5.26 4.54
CA ALA A 243 17.58 -4.41 5.45
C ALA A 243 16.38 -3.70 4.79
N THR A 244 16.36 -3.59 3.47
CA THR A 244 15.25 -3.02 2.71
C THR A 244 14.61 -4.03 1.74
N THR A 245 15.00 -5.30 1.80
CA THR A 245 14.34 -6.36 1.05
C THR A 245 12.95 -6.57 1.64
N VAL A 246 11.91 -6.18 0.90
CA VAL A 246 10.51 -6.44 1.22
C VAL A 246 10.01 -7.64 0.43
N LEU A 247 8.87 -8.23 0.82
CA LEU A 247 8.39 -9.50 0.26
C LEU A 247 8.30 -9.52 -1.26
N LEU A 248 7.70 -8.49 -1.88
CA LEU A 248 7.55 -8.48 -3.33
C LEU A 248 8.90 -8.33 -4.04
N TYR A 249 9.86 -7.58 -3.46
CA TYR A 249 11.21 -7.49 -3.99
C TYR A 249 11.97 -8.82 -3.84
N TYR A 250 11.81 -9.52 -2.72
CA TYR A 250 12.32 -10.87 -2.52
C TYR A 250 11.77 -11.87 -3.57
N ILE A 251 10.44 -11.82 -3.81
CA ILE A 251 9.79 -12.64 -4.86
C ILE A 251 10.36 -12.33 -6.23
N GLN A 252 10.55 -11.04 -6.54
CA GLN A 252 11.15 -10.61 -7.80
C GLN A 252 12.57 -11.18 -7.97
N ASN A 253 13.43 -11.08 -6.95
CA ASN A 253 14.78 -11.64 -7.00
C ASN A 253 14.77 -13.16 -7.20
N LEU A 254 13.87 -13.88 -6.52
CA LEU A 254 13.72 -15.31 -6.74
C LEU A 254 13.36 -15.65 -8.17
N ALA A 255 12.45 -14.90 -8.77
CA ALA A 255 11.97 -15.17 -10.11
C ALA A 255 12.98 -14.78 -11.20
N TRP A 256 13.63 -13.60 -11.08
CA TRP A 256 14.44 -13.02 -12.14
C TRP A 256 15.94 -13.24 -11.97
N ASP A 257 16.46 -13.19 -10.74
CA ASP A 257 17.90 -13.28 -10.49
C ASP A 257 18.34 -14.73 -10.22
N THR A 258 17.56 -15.48 -9.43
CA THR A 258 17.89 -16.88 -9.10
C THR A 258 17.15 -17.92 -9.95
N HIS A 259 16.16 -17.49 -10.75
CA HIS A 259 15.32 -18.35 -11.61
C HIS A 259 14.62 -19.48 -10.85
N ASP A 260 14.39 -19.32 -9.54
CA ASP A 260 13.64 -20.27 -8.71
C ASP A 260 12.15 -19.92 -8.71
N LEU A 261 11.48 -20.17 -9.85
CA LEU A 261 10.07 -19.83 -10.04
C LEU A 261 9.15 -20.60 -9.08
N GLY A 262 9.53 -21.85 -8.70
CA GLY A 262 8.75 -22.64 -7.75
C GLY A 262 8.70 -22.00 -6.37
N LYS A 263 9.86 -21.59 -5.85
CA LYS A 263 9.95 -20.90 -4.55
C LYS A 263 9.35 -19.48 -4.62
N ALA A 264 9.54 -18.75 -5.73
CA ALA A 264 8.92 -17.45 -5.97
C ALA A 264 7.38 -17.55 -5.96
N SER A 265 6.84 -18.58 -6.60
CA SER A 265 5.39 -18.88 -6.65
C SER A 265 4.84 -19.25 -5.28
N ALA A 266 5.56 -20.04 -4.49
CA ALA A 266 5.19 -20.36 -3.11
C ALA A 266 5.14 -19.08 -2.23
N ALA A 267 6.14 -18.21 -2.34
CA ALA A 267 6.17 -16.92 -1.64
C ALA A 267 5.03 -15.99 -2.10
N THR A 268 4.74 -15.95 -3.40
CA THR A 268 3.61 -15.20 -3.97
C THR A 268 2.28 -15.68 -3.39
N PHE A 269 2.06 -16.99 -3.37
CA PHE A 269 0.83 -17.57 -2.82
C PHE A 269 0.62 -17.18 -1.35
N LEU A 270 1.66 -17.30 -0.51
CA LEU A 270 1.57 -16.91 0.91
C LEU A 270 1.33 -15.41 1.09
N THR A 271 1.97 -14.57 0.28
CA THR A 271 1.78 -13.11 0.32
C THR A 271 0.34 -12.74 -0.05
N LEU A 272 -0.21 -13.32 -1.11
CA LEU A 272 -1.59 -13.09 -1.52
C LEU A 272 -2.61 -13.63 -0.50
N ALA A 273 -2.36 -14.81 0.06
CA ALA A 273 -3.21 -15.37 1.12
C ALA A 273 -3.22 -14.46 2.37
N GLY A 274 -2.05 -13.92 2.76
CA GLY A 274 -1.92 -12.96 3.86
C GLY A 274 -2.69 -11.66 3.59
N LEU A 275 -2.55 -11.09 2.39
CA LEU A 275 -3.30 -9.90 1.96
C LEU A 275 -4.80 -10.13 1.97
N PHE A 276 -5.24 -11.26 1.45
CA PHE A 276 -6.66 -11.62 1.39
C PHE A 276 -7.25 -11.79 2.79
N ALA A 277 -6.54 -12.52 3.67
CA ALA A 277 -6.94 -12.69 5.07
C ALA A 277 -7.05 -11.35 5.79
N PHE A 278 -6.07 -10.46 5.60
CA PHE A 278 -6.11 -9.12 6.18
C PHE A 278 -7.31 -8.30 5.67
N SER A 279 -7.55 -8.31 4.36
CA SER A 279 -8.69 -7.59 3.76
C SER A 279 -10.03 -8.09 4.32
N LEU A 280 -10.19 -9.39 4.48
CA LEU A 280 -11.39 -9.98 5.09
C LEU A 280 -11.57 -9.57 6.57
N ILE A 281 -10.48 -9.55 7.34
CA ILE A 281 -10.51 -9.11 8.75
C ILE A 281 -10.92 -7.64 8.83
N ASN A 282 -10.31 -6.79 7.99
CA ASN A 282 -10.62 -5.36 7.95
C ASN A 282 -12.09 -5.12 7.60
N LEU A 283 -12.63 -5.78 6.57
CA LEU A 283 -14.05 -5.69 6.21
C LEU A 283 -14.96 -6.10 7.38
N LYS A 284 -14.71 -7.25 8.02
CA LYS A 284 -15.53 -7.73 9.14
C LYS A 284 -15.49 -6.81 10.36
N LEU A 285 -14.33 -6.20 10.66
CA LEU A 285 -14.20 -5.26 11.78
C LEU A 285 -15.02 -3.99 11.56
N LEU A 286 -15.21 -3.61 10.30
CA LEU A 286 -15.96 -2.40 9.95
C LEU A 286 -17.46 -2.62 9.86
N GLU A 287 -17.90 -3.73 9.29
CA GLU A 287 -19.32 -4.09 9.24
C GLU A 287 -19.95 -4.13 10.64
N LYS A 288 -19.18 -4.54 11.66
CA LYS A 288 -19.64 -4.50 13.06
C LYS A 288 -19.86 -3.09 13.62
N GLY A 289 -19.32 -2.05 12.96
CA GLY A 289 -19.46 -0.65 13.40
C GLY A 289 -20.38 0.20 12.53
N ALA A 290 -20.82 -0.30 11.39
CA ALA A 290 -21.72 0.42 10.49
C ALA A 290 -23.16 -0.02 10.76
N HIS A 291 -23.87 0.69 11.65
CA HIS A 291 -25.33 0.65 11.67
C HIS A 291 -25.79 1.39 10.41
N TYR A 292 -26.07 0.65 9.34
CA TYR A 292 -26.90 1.17 8.26
C TYR A 292 -28.33 1.28 8.82
N GLU A 293 -28.76 2.49 9.14
CA GLU A 293 -30.18 2.77 9.22
C GLU A 293 -30.78 2.47 7.85
N ARG A 294 -31.61 1.43 7.78
CA ARG A 294 -32.47 1.11 6.64
C ARG A 294 -33.65 2.04 6.63
#